data_5d007aa22d1d394585676282faccc405
#
_entry.id   5d007aa22d1d394585676282faccc405
#
_cell.length_a   1.000
_cell.length_b   1.000
_cell.length_c   1.000
_cell.angle_alpha   90.00
_cell.angle_beta   90.00
_cell.angle_gamma   90.00
#
_symmetry.space_group_name_H-M   'P 1'
#
loop_
_entity.id
_entity.type
_entity.pdbx_description
1 polymer ?
#
loop_
_entity_poly.entity_id
_entity_poly.type
_entity_poly.pdbx_seq_one_letter_code
_entity_poly.pdbx_strand_id
1 'polypeptide(L)'
;HIAGSLDDEINMYTGLMIYNHKMTTVVTPTGSVFSGGTDLFAAGYPRILQRADTSKAIEQNKQVGVHSWAEGDKTAKEFPYTNESHRSQATYFKKVMGDKGIAFYMFTLNSAPASGEHWMTKADSDKYSFITRIE
;
A
#
# COMPACT_ATOMS: atom_id res chain seq x y z
N HIS A 1 -1.69 5.19 14.97
CA HIS A 1 -0.91 6.09 14.09
C HIS A 1 0.32 5.37 13.57
N ILE A 2 0.53 5.44 12.26
CA ILE A 2 1.65 4.80 11.60
C ILE A 2 2.47 5.90 10.94
N ALA A 3 3.74 6.00 11.33
CA ALA A 3 4.68 6.99 10.79
C ALA A 3 5.65 6.41 9.75
N GLY A 4 5.45 5.14 9.39
CA GLY A 4 6.31 4.40 8.48
C GLY A 4 6.96 3.22 9.17
N SER A 5 7.44 2.26 8.40
CA SER A 5 8.14 1.09 8.91
C SER A 5 9.26 0.71 7.95
N LEU A 6 10.44 0.43 8.50
CA LEU A 6 11.60 -0.02 7.74
C LEU A 6 11.81 -1.53 7.82
N ASP A 7 11.07 -2.21 8.71
CA ASP A 7 11.16 -3.66 8.89
C ASP A 7 9.94 -4.32 8.25
N ASP A 8 10.12 -4.88 7.05
CA ASP A 8 9.04 -5.48 6.28
C ASP A 8 8.41 -6.68 6.99
N GLU A 9 9.20 -7.47 7.71
CA GLU A 9 8.69 -8.65 8.40
C GLU A 9 7.75 -8.27 9.55
N ILE A 10 8.17 -7.34 10.40
CA ILE A 10 7.35 -6.81 11.49
C ILE A 10 6.12 -6.10 10.92
N ASN A 11 6.32 -5.35 9.84
CA ASN A 11 5.25 -4.62 9.20
C ASN A 11 4.16 -5.56 8.66
N MET A 12 4.56 -6.63 7.98
CA MET A 12 3.61 -7.62 7.46
C MET A 12 2.88 -8.35 8.59
N TYR A 13 3.59 -8.68 9.67
CA TYR A 13 2.97 -9.29 10.85
C TYR A 13 1.89 -8.36 11.44
N THR A 14 2.22 -7.09 11.60
CA THR A 14 1.27 -6.08 12.09
C THR A 14 0.05 -5.97 11.16
N GLY A 15 0.29 -5.95 9.85
CA GLY A 15 -0.79 -5.93 8.86
C GLY A 15 -1.70 -7.14 8.96
N LEU A 16 -1.14 -8.33 9.15
CA LEU A 16 -1.95 -9.54 9.33
C LEU A 16 -2.79 -9.47 10.60
N MET A 17 -2.29 -8.86 11.67
CA MET A 17 -3.08 -8.64 12.88
C MET A 17 -4.25 -7.68 12.63
N ILE A 18 -4.01 -6.59 11.90
CA ILE A 18 -5.06 -5.66 11.50
C ILE A 18 -6.15 -6.41 10.72
N TYR A 19 -5.74 -7.22 9.75
CA TYR A 19 -6.65 -8.00 8.93
C TYR A 19 -7.42 -9.03 9.77
N ASN A 20 -6.73 -9.80 10.61
CA ASN A 20 -7.34 -10.86 11.40
C ASN A 20 -8.33 -10.32 12.43
N HIS A 21 -8.10 -9.11 12.95
CA HIS A 21 -9.00 -8.44 13.89
C HIS A 21 -10.05 -7.58 13.20
N LYS A 22 -10.10 -7.58 11.86
CA LYS A 22 -11.09 -6.84 11.06
C LYS A 22 -11.12 -5.34 11.41
N MET A 23 -9.94 -4.76 11.58
CA MET A 23 -9.82 -3.36 11.97
C MET A 23 -10.01 -2.44 10.77
N THR A 24 -10.59 -1.27 11.02
CA THR A 24 -10.67 -0.19 10.04
C THR A 24 -9.34 0.54 9.99
N THR A 25 -8.88 0.89 8.78
CA THR A 25 -7.71 1.75 8.64
C THR A 25 -8.14 3.11 8.05
N VAL A 26 -7.55 4.17 8.57
CA VAL A 26 -7.91 5.55 8.18
C VAL A 26 -6.65 6.34 7.92
N VAL A 27 -6.60 7.02 6.77
CA VAL A 27 -5.63 8.09 6.52
C VAL A 27 -6.35 9.39 6.86
N THR A 28 -5.90 10.05 7.92
CA THR A 28 -6.50 11.30 8.41
C THR A 28 -6.13 12.50 7.53
N PRO A 29 -6.82 13.66 7.63
CA PRO A 29 -6.51 14.81 6.78
C PRO A 29 -5.07 15.33 6.90
N THR A 30 -4.42 15.10 8.02
CA THR A 30 -3.02 15.51 8.24
C THR A 30 -2.03 14.37 8.03
N GLY A 31 -2.52 13.18 7.67
CA GLY A 31 -1.70 11.99 7.49
C GLY A 31 -1.45 11.63 6.05
N SER A 32 -0.42 10.85 5.84
CA SER A 32 -0.14 10.21 4.56
C SER A 32 0.45 8.84 4.80
N VAL A 33 0.26 7.93 3.84
CA VAL A 33 0.85 6.59 3.88
C VAL A 33 1.63 6.33 2.60
N PHE A 34 2.78 5.71 2.75
CA PHE A 34 3.62 5.21 1.66
C PHE A 34 4.49 4.09 2.21
N SER A 35 5.15 3.30 1.33
CA SER A 35 5.94 2.13 1.76
C SER A 35 5.14 1.21 2.69
N GLY A 36 5.72 0.88 3.84
CA GLY A 36 5.09 0.03 4.84
C GLY A 36 3.77 0.56 5.37
N GLY A 37 3.59 1.89 5.42
CA GLY A 37 2.32 2.50 5.83
C GLY A 37 1.19 2.16 4.87
N THR A 38 1.46 2.17 3.57
CA THR A 38 0.48 1.75 2.56
C THR A 38 0.12 0.28 2.72
N ASP A 39 1.10 -0.57 3.02
CA ASP A 39 0.88 -2.00 3.25
C ASP A 39 -0.03 -2.24 4.45
N LEU A 40 0.15 -1.49 5.53
CA LEU A 40 -0.72 -1.57 6.71
C LEU A 40 -2.12 -1.06 6.42
N PHE A 41 -2.23 0.04 5.66
CA PHE A 41 -3.53 0.58 5.25
C PHE A 41 -4.31 -0.47 4.44
N ALA A 42 -3.61 -1.21 3.56
CA ALA A 42 -4.21 -2.27 2.75
C ALA A 42 -4.86 -3.39 3.58
N ALA A 43 -4.40 -3.60 4.80
CA ALA A 43 -4.89 -4.68 5.66
C ALA A 43 -6.23 -4.37 6.33
N GLY A 44 -6.64 -3.11 6.36
CA GLY A 44 -7.90 -2.70 6.98
C GLY A 44 -9.12 -2.94 6.11
N TYR A 45 -10.28 -2.95 6.75
CA TYR A 45 -11.57 -2.93 6.06
C TYR A 45 -12.64 -2.39 7.01
N PRO A 46 -13.33 -1.30 6.63
CA PRO A 46 -13.06 -0.47 5.45
C PRO A 46 -11.72 0.27 5.52
N ARG A 47 -11.25 0.71 4.36
CA ARG A 47 -10.05 1.55 4.22
C ARG A 47 -10.51 2.95 3.84
N ILE A 48 -10.33 3.91 4.74
CA ILE A 48 -10.92 5.24 4.63
C ILE A 48 -9.83 6.27 4.39
N LEU A 49 -9.99 7.07 3.35
CA LEU A 49 -9.16 8.24 3.11
C LEU A 49 -9.95 9.51 3.42
N GLN A 50 -9.47 10.29 4.38
CA GLN A 50 -9.97 11.62 4.69
C GLN A 50 -9.04 12.63 4.03
N ARG A 51 -9.49 13.26 2.95
CA ARG A 51 -8.65 14.18 2.18
C ARG A 51 -8.32 15.45 2.97
N ALA A 52 -7.08 15.90 2.86
CA ALA A 52 -6.64 17.17 3.46
C ALA A 52 -7.43 18.34 2.86
N ASP A 53 -7.62 18.34 1.54
CA ASP A 53 -8.41 19.33 0.81
C ASP A 53 -9.47 18.59 -0.01
N THR A 54 -10.72 18.66 0.43
CA THR A 54 -11.84 17.96 -0.20
C THR A 54 -12.22 18.53 -1.56
N SER A 55 -11.71 19.71 -1.93
CA SER A 55 -11.92 20.33 -3.24
C SER A 55 -10.96 19.80 -4.30
N LYS A 56 -9.94 19.01 -3.90
CA LYS A 56 -8.91 18.47 -4.78
C LYS A 56 -9.06 16.97 -4.95
N ALA A 57 -8.56 16.44 -6.08
CA ALA A 57 -8.48 15.02 -6.32
C ALA A 57 -7.54 14.35 -5.31
N ILE A 58 -7.69 13.02 -5.12
CA ILE A 58 -6.90 12.30 -4.11
C ILE A 58 -5.39 12.35 -4.40
N GLU A 59 -4.98 12.27 -5.67
CA GLU A 59 -3.56 12.35 -6.03
C GLU A 59 -2.96 13.73 -5.76
N GLN A 60 -3.77 14.77 -5.81
CA GLN A 60 -3.32 16.14 -5.52
C GLN A 60 -3.09 16.36 -4.03
N ASN A 61 -3.77 15.59 -3.19
CA ASN A 61 -3.58 15.63 -1.74
C ASN A 61 -2.32 14.91 -1.26
N LYS A 62 -1.74 14.04 -2.10
CA LYS A 62 -0.50 13.34 -1.81
C LYS A 62 -0.53 12.58 -0.49
N GLN A 63 -1.58 11.82 -0.26
CA GLN A 63 -1.77 11.10 0.99
C GLN A 63 -1.59 9.59 0.87
N VAL A 64 -1.80 9.00 -0.29
CA VAL A 64 -1.65 7.55 -0.50
C VAL A 64 -0.69 7.32 -1.66
N GLY A 65 0.51 6.88 -1.32
CA GLY A 65 1.57 6.66 -2.29
C GLY A 65 1.97 5.20 -2.39
N VAL A 66 2.47 4.82 -3.56
CA VAL A 66 3.01 3.49 -3.84
C VAL A 66 4.34 3.62 -4.56
N HIS A 67 5.24 2.68 -4.34
CA HIS A 67 6.51 2.59 -5.04
C HIS A 67 7.05 1.16 -4.94
N SER A 68 8.01 0.84 -5.80
CA SER A 68 8.73 -0.43 -5.76
C SER A 68 9.67 -0.48 -4.55
N TRP A 69 10.26 -1.63 -4.32
CA TRP A 69 11.30 -1.80 -3.30
C TRP A 69 12.65 -2.10 -3.97
N ALA A 70 13.71 -1.95 -3.19
CA ALA A 70 15.07 -2.31 -3.60
C ALA A 70 15.77 -3.04 -2.47
N GLU A 71 16.74 -3.88 -2.82
CA GLU A 71 17.59 -4.59 -1.87
C GLU A 71 19.03 -4.47 -2.35
N GLY A 72 19.84 -3.71 -1.61
CA GLY A 72 21.17 -3.34 -2.07
C GLY A 72 21.09 -2.51 -3.35
N ASP A 73 21.85 -2.89 -4.37
CA ASP A 73 21.89 -2.19 -5.65
C ASP A 73 20.81 -2.68 -6.65
N LYS A 74 20.00 -3.67 -6.26
CA LYS A 74 19.00 -4.28 -7.14
C LYS A 74 17.61 -3.82 -6.80
N THR A 75 16.84 -3.45 -7.84
CA THR A 75 15.43 -3.14 -7.70
C THR A 75 14.60 -4.44 -7.71
N ALA A 76 13.36 -4.35 -7.26
CA ALA A 76 12.45 -5.49 -7.20
C ALA A 76 12.34 -6.24 -8.53
N LYS A 77 12.33 -5.51 -9.65
CA LYS A 77 12.18 -6.10 -10.98
C LYS A 77 13.39 -6.94 -11.41
N GLU A 78 14.55 -6.74 -10.81
CA GLU A 78 15.75 -7.48 -11.11
C GLU A 78 15.80 -8.83 -10.40
N PHE A 79 14.89 -9.08 -9.45
CA PHE A 79 14.76 -10.37 -8.79
C PHE A 79 13.70 -11.23 -9.48
N PRO A 80 13.93 -12.56 -9.58
CA PRO A 80 12.87 -13.44 -10.09
C PRO A 80 11.69 -13.48 -9.11
N TYR A 81 10.48 -13.68 -9.62
CA TYR A 81 9.28 -13.74 -8.79
C TYR A 81 9.24 -14.93 -7.83
N THR A 82 10.16 -15.88 -7.99
CA THR A 82 10.39 -16.95 -7.02
C THR A 82 11.21 -16.51 -5.81
N ASN A 83 11.77 -15.29 -5.84
CA ASN A 83 12.50 -14.71 -4.73
C ASN A 83 11.58 -14.58 -3.51
N GLU A 84 12.14 -14.82 -2.31
CA GLU A 84 11.38 -14.83 -1.07
C GLU A 84 10.69 -13.49 -0.79
N SER A 85 11.34 -12.37 -1.08
CA SER A 85 10.75 -11.04 -0.87
C SER A 85 9.53 -10.82 -1.74
N HIS A 86 9.57 -11.22 -3.02
CA HIS A 86 8.40 -11.16 -3.89
C HIS A 86 7.28 -12.08 -3.39
N ARG A 87 7.63 -13.31 -3.01
CA ARG A 87 6.64 -14.28 -2.55
C ARG A 87 5.96 -13.82 -1.28
N SER A 88 6.72 -13.30 -0.33
CA SER A 88 6.18 -12.82 0.94
C SER A 88 5.22 -11.65 0.74
N GLN A 89 5.60 -10.68 -0.07
CA GLN A 89 4.76 -9.50 -0.31
C GLN A 89 3.53 -9.83 -1.16
N ALA A 90 3.68 -10.64 -2.20
CA ALA A 90 2.55 -11.07 -3.02
C ALA A 90 1.54 -11.87 -2.19
N THR A 91 2.03 -12.77 -1.34
CA THR A 91 1.18 -13.56 -0.44
C THR A 91 0.44 -12.68 0.55
N TYR A 92 1.14 -11.68 1.11
CA TYR A 92 0.54 -10.71 2.02
C TYR A 92 -0.62 -9.95 1.36
N PHE A 93 -0.39 -9.37 0.18
CA PHE A 93 -1.44 -8.62 -0.52
C PHE A 93 -2.61 -9.52 -0.95
N LYS A 94 -2.32 -10.75 -1.35
CA LYS A 94 -3.38 -11.71 -1.65
C LYS A 94 -4.24 -12.00 -0.42
N LYS A 95 -3.61 -12.11 0.74
CA LYS A 95 -4.31 -12.36 2.01
C LYS A 95 -5.22 -11.18 2.38
N VAL A 96 -4.69 -9.95 2.38
CA VAL A 96 -5.42 -8.79 2.89
C VAL A 96 -6.37 -8.17 1.86
N MET A 97 -6.14 -8.35 0.57
CA MET A 97 -6.94 -7.75 -0.51
C MET A 97 -7.72 -8.78 -1.35
N GLY A 98 -7.48 -10.08 -1.13
CA GLY A 98 -8.17 -11.11 -1.90
C GLY A 98 -7.71 -11.18 -3.35
N ASP A 99 -8.65 -11.35 -4.28
CA ASP A 99 -8.36 -11.62 -5.70
C ASP A 99 -7.57 -10.50 -6.40
N LYS A 100 -7.64 -9.28 -5.89
CA LYS A 100 -6.95 -8.13 -6.49
C LYS A 100 -5.56 -7.89 -5.90
N GLY A 101 -5.18 -8.66 -4.88
CA GLY A 101 -3.95 -8.39 -4.12
C GLY A 101 -2.68 -8.55 -4.92
N ILE A 102 -2.55 -9.62 -5.70
CA ILE A 102 -1.35 -9.86 -6.52
C ILE A 102 -1.23 -8.79 -7.61
N ALA A 103 -2.35 -8.47 -8.27
CA ALA A 103 -2.37 -7.41 -9.28
C ALA A 103 -1.98 -6.05 -8.68
N PHE A 104 -2.45 -5.76 -7.47
CA PHE A 104 -2.07 -4.55 -6.75
C PHE A 104 -0.57 -4.54 -6.44
N TYR A 105 -0.02 -5.66 -5.98
CA TYR A 105 1.42 -5.76 -5.74
C TYR A 105 2.22 -5.45 -7.01
N MET A 106 1.84 -6.03 -8.14
CA MET A 106 2.49 -5.74 -9.42
C MET A 106 2.36 -4.27 -9.81
N PHE A 107 1.21 -3.66 -9.53
CA PHE A 107 1.02 -2.23 -9.73
C PHE A 107 2.03 -1.41 -8.93
N THR A 108 2.28 -1.76 -7.66
CA THR A 108 3.27 -1.03 -6.84
C THR A 108 4.68 -1.11 -7.45
N LEU A 109 5.04 -2.26 -8.00
CA LEU A 109 6.37 -2.46 -8.61
C LEU A 109 6.54 -1.64 -9.88
N ASN A 110 5.46 -1.36 -10.60
CA ASN A 110 5.49 -0.70 -11.89
C ASN A 110 5.20 0.80 -11.83
N SER A 111 4.74 1.31 -10.70
CA SER A 111 4.27 2.69 -10.58
C SER A 111 5.38 3.70 -10.33
N ALA A 112 6.40 3.32 -9.55
CA ALA A 112 7.53 4.19 -9.25
C ALA A 112 8.71 3.35 -8.75
N PRO A 113 9.96 3.84 -8.93
CA PRO A 113 11.13 3.17 -8.37
C PRO A 113 11.12 3.28 -6.83
N ALA A 114 12.00 2.51 -6.18
CA ALA A 114 12.10 2.50 -4.72
C ALA A 114 12.41 3.88 -4.13
N SER A 115 13.10 4.73 -4.88
CA SER A 115 13.45 6.10 -4.47
C SER A 115 12.40 7.14 -4.84
N GLY A 116 11.32 6.73 -5.53
CA GLY A 116 10.27 7.62 -5.99
C GLY A 116 8.93 7.34 -5.31
N GLU A 117 7.90 8.00 -5.81
CA GLU A 117 6.54 7.86 -5.30
C GLU A 117 5.53 8.07 -6.43
N HIS A 118 4.53 7.22 -6.49
CA HIS A 118 3.36 7.43 -7.32
C HIS A 118 2.18 7.69 -6.39
N TRP A 119 1.59 8.87 -6.48
CA TRP A 119 0.41 9.21 -5.70
C TRP A 119 -0.82 8.59 -6.35
N MET A 120 -1.50 7.72 -5.60
CA MET A 120 -2.64 6.95 -6.11
C MET A 120 -3.76 7.86 -6.59
N THR A 121 -4.25 7.59 -7.80
CA THR A 121 -5.43 8.26 -8.34
C THR A 121 -6.70 7.53 -7.94
N LYS A 122 -7.86 8.18 -8.14
CA LYS A 122 -9.14 7.50 -7.92
C LYS A 122 -9.30 6.31 -8.86
N ALA A 123 -8.84 6.44 -10.11
CA ALA A 123 -8.88 5.33 -11.08
C ALA A 123 -8.04 4.13 -10.61
N ASP A 124 -6.84 4.38 -10.07
CA ASP A 124 -6.00 3.33 -9.50
C ASP A 124 -6.73 2.63 -8.34
N SER A 125 -7.29 3.42 -7.43
CA SER A 125 -8.01 2.89 -6.27
C SER A 125 -9.22 2.04 -6.70
N ASP A 126 -9.99 2.52 -7.65
CA ASP A 126 -11.18 1.80 -8.14
C ASP A 126 -10.79 0.49 -8.83
N LYS A 127 -9.69 0.49 -9.58
CA LYS A 127 -9.21 -0.70 -10.28
C LYS A 127 -8.90 -1.86 -9.33
N TYR A 128 -8.31 -1.55 -8.19
CA TYR A 128 -7.90 -2.56 -7.21
C TYR A 128 -8.81 -2.61 -5.97
N SER A 129 -9.87 -1.82 -5.94
CA SER A 129 -10.76 -1.67 -4.77
C SER A 129 -9.96 -1.35 -3.51
N PHE A 130 -8.98 -0.43 -3.63
CA PHE A 130 -8.03 -0.17 -2.56
C PHE A 130 -8.63 0.73 -1.48
N ILE A 131 -9.01 1.96 -1.83
CA ILE A 131 -9.66 2.87 -0.89
C ILE A 131 -11.16 2.59 -0.95
N THR A 132 -11.75 2.20 0.17
CA THR A 132 -13.16 1.81 0.19
C THR A 132 -14.09 3.01 0.40
N ARG A 133 -13.59 4.09 1.03
CA ARG A 133 -14.35 5.32 1.23
C ARG A 133 -13.42 6.53 1.18
N ILE A 134 -13.82 7.53 0.42
CA ILE A 134 -13.10 8.80 0.30
C ILE A 134 -13.98 9.89 0.93
N GLU A 135 -13.42 10.60 1.90
CA GLU A 135 -14.07 11.70 2.60
C GLU A 135 -13.39 13.04 2.34
#